data_ad7e1d01a3c0f3cff0ba74ee5f4e1146
#
_entry.id   ad7e1d01a3c0f3cff0ba74ee5f4e1146
#
_cell.length_a   1.000
_cell.length_b   1.000
_cell.length_c   1.000
_cell.angle_alpha   90.00
_cell.angle_beta   90.00
_cell.angle_gamma   90.00
#
_symmetry.space_group_name_H-M   'P 1'
#
loop_
_entity.id
_entity.type
_entity.pdbx_description
1 polymer ?
#
loop_
_entity_poly.entity_id
_entity_poly.type
_entity_poly.pdbx_seq_one_letter_code
_entity_poly.pdbx_strand_id
1 'polypeptide(L)'
;MIKLAASTLVFLLTLVLTTASSSSGQSLLADKVIVIDPGHGGIYPGAVHNGIREATVNLAVALKVRDRLAATGAAVILTRTTDTNLAAPGASLADDLQARVDVAKTAGADIFISLHANADENVTAAGVIGFFPAGRPDDLARALKDGAVHGTAAVDGGVRPANFYVLRNSEIPAALLEMGFLTCPEEAACLSEDTYQNQLAEGIVKGIITYFQDH
;
A
#
# COMPACT_ATOMS: atom_id res chain seq x y z
N MET A 1 68.63 54.86 26.61
CA MET A 1 68.47 53.67 25.73
C MET A 1 67.38 52.79 26.34
N ILE A 2 66.18 52.90 25.73
CA ILE A 2 64.99 52.16 26.23
C ILE A 2 64.84 50.94 25.30
N LYS A 3 64.93 49.74 25.88
CA LYS A 3 64.69 48.48 25.14
C LYS A 3 63.17 48.15 25.13
N LEU A 4 62.59 48.23 23.95
CA LEU A 4 61.20 47.68 23.78
C LEU A 4 61.25 46.16 23.69
N ALA A 5 60.51 45.51 24.56
CA ALA A 5 60.27 44.09 24.49
C ALA A 5 59.02 43.86 23.64
N ALA A 6 59.17 43.18 22.52
CA ALA A 6 58.04 42.76 21.68
C ALA A 6 57.42 41.45 22.25
N SER A 7 56.18 41.53 22.72
CA SER A 7 55.41 40.38 23.17
C SER A 7 54.65 39.76 21.98
N THR A 8 55.08 38.55 21.57
CA THR A 8 54.43 37.80 20.49
C THR A 8 53.27 37.03 21.08
N LEU A 9 52.02 37.43 20.79
CA LEU A 9 50.81 36.78 21.16
C LEU A 9 50.51 35.67 20.17
N VAL A 10 50.67 34.40 20.57
CA VAL A 10 50.32 33.24 19.77
C VAL A 10 48.85 32.94 19.99
N PHE A 11 48.03 33.19 18.97
CA PHE A 11 46.60 32.76 18.96
C PHE A 11 46.54 31.27 18.60
N LEU A 12 46.22 30.44 19.57
CA LEU A 12 45.89 29.02 19.33
C LEU A 12 44.43 28.92 18.84
N LEU A 13 44.26 28.74 17.53
CA LEU A 13 42.98 28.51 16.93
C LEU A 13 42.59 27.02 17.14
N THR A 14 41.80 26.75 18.14
CA THR A 14 41.22 25.40 18.34
C THR A 14 40.09 25.18 17.36
N LEU A 15 40.36 24.38 16.32
CA LEU A 15 39.35 23.92 15.37
C LEU A 15 38.49 22.86 16.04
N VAL A 16 37.28 23.20 16.50
CA VAL A 16 36.29 22.27 16.98
C VAL A 16 35.64 21.60 15.77
N LEU A 17 36.09 20.38 15.40
CA LEU A 17 35.41 19.54 14.47
C LEU A 17 34.12 19.03 15.14
N THR A 18 33.00 19.67 14.87
CA THR A 18 31.69 19.09 15.17
C THR A 18 31.43 17.98 14.14
N THR A 19 31.65 16.72 14.53
CA THR A 19 31.14 15.58 13.76
C THR A 19 29.63 15.61 13.87
N ALA A 20 28.96 16.10 12.84
CA ALA A 20 27.53 15.88 12.67
C ALA A 20 27.35 14.36 12.45
N SER A 21 26.99 13.64 13.51
CA SER A 21 26.45 12.30 13.38
C SER A 21 25.16 12.41 12.57
N SER A 22 25.25 12.16 11.29
CA SER A 22 24.09 11.84 10.47
C SER A 22 23.54 10.53 11.03
N SER A 23 22.61 10.62 11.96
CA SER A 23 21.70 9.51 12.25
C SER A 23 20.94 9.28 10.94
N SER A 24 21.45 8.40 10.08
CA SER A 24 20.67 7.77 9.04
C SER A 24 19.64 6.91 9.79
N GLY A 25 18.49 7.49 10.12
CA GLY A 25 17.34 6.74 10.55
C GLY A 25 17.01 5.81 9.40
N GLN A 26 17.46 4.55 9.51
CA GLN A 26 17.12 3.52 8.55
C GLN A 26 15.60 3.52 8.46
N SER A 27 15.04 3.71 7.26
CA SER A 27 13.60 3.68 7.08
C SER A 27 13.09 2.32 7.53
N LEU A 28 12.03 2.30 8.32
CA LEU A 28 11.42 1.07 8.84
C LEU A 28 11.11 0.04 7.74
N LEU A 29 10.93 0.50 6.51
CA LEU A 29 10.57 -0.33 5.35
C LEU A 29 11.75 -0.59 4.40
N ALA A 30 12.98 -0.15 4.71
CA ALA A 30 14.12 -0.21 3.76
C ALA A 30 14.45 -1.63 3.27
N ASP A 31 14.22 -2.65 4.10
CA ASP A 31 14.51 -4.05 3.78
C ASP A 31 13.23 -4.87 3.52
N LYS A 32 12.07 -4.21 3.36
CA LYS A 32 10.80 -4.88 3.16
C LYS A 32 10.45 -5.00 1.68
N VAL A 33 9.98 -6.18 1.31
CA VAL A 33 9.43 -6.48 -0.04
C VAL A 33 7.90 -6.54 0.08
N ILE A 34 7.22 -5.62 -0.59
CA ILE A 34 5.77 -5.45 -0.51
C ILE A 34 5.17 -5.70 -1.89
N VAL A 35 4.30 -6.71 -2.00
CA VAL A 35 3.55 -6.93 -3.24
C VAL A 35 2.16 -6.33 -3.11
N ILE A 36 1.82 -5.46 -4.06
CA ILE A 36 0.49 -4.88 -4.21
C ILE A 36 -0.15 -5.46 -5.46
N ASP A 37 -1.33 -6.01 -5.30
CA ASP A 37 -2.13 -6.60 -6.35
C ASP A 37 -3.32 -5.68 -6.68
N PRO A 38 -3.26 -4.88 -7.77
CA PRO A 38 -4.47 -4.21 -8.25
C PRO A 38 -5.42 -5.26 -8.80
N GLY A 39 -6.48 -5.58 -8.06
CA GLY A 39 -7.45 -6.61 -8.43
C GLY A 39 -8.02 -6.41 -9.83
N HIS A 40 -8.44 -7.51 -10.48
CA HIS A 40 -8.99 -7.49 -11.85
C HIS A 40 -7.98 -7.00 -12.92
N GLY A 41 -8.46 -6.73 -14.14
CA GLY A 41 -7.67 -6.22 -15.25
C GLY A 41 -7.93 -6.97 -16.56
N GLY A 42 -7.68 -6.34 -17.68
CA GLY A 42 -7.84 -6.91 -19.00
C GLY A 42 -9.27 -7.42 -19.26
N ILE A 43 -9.39 -8.74 -19.51
CA ILE A 43 -10.70 -9.40 -19.78
C ILE A 43 -11.54 -9.59 -18.50
N TYR A 44 -10.97 -9.37 -17.31
CA TYR A 44 -11.66 -9.43 -16.02
C TYR A 44 -11.85 -8.02 -15.44
N PRO A 45 -12.86 -7.25 -15.87
CA PRO A 45 -13.01 -5.84 -15.50
C PRO A 45 -13.36 -5.62 -14.02
N GLY A 46 -13.76 -6.67 -13.28
CA GLY A 46 -14.42 -6.54 -12.00
C GLY A 46 -15.82 -5.97 -12.13
N ALA A 47 -16.31 -5.35 -11.07
CA ALA A 47 -17.57 -4.64 -11.07
C ALA A 47 -17.52 -3.44 -12.02
N VAL A 48 -18.66 -3.19 -12.70
CA VAL A 48 -18.85 -2.01 -13.57
C VAL A 48 -20.16 -1.35 -13.18
N HIS A 49 -20.08 -0.29 -12.40
CA HIS A 49 -21.24 0.46 -11.90
C HIS A 49 -20.99 1.96 -11.99
N ASN A 50 -22.05 2.74 -12.19
CA ASN A 50 -21.98 4.20 -12.28
C ASN A 50 -20.96 4.70 -13.33
N GLY A 51 -20.72 3.93 -14.42
CA GLY A 51 -19.74 4.24 -15.45
C GLY A 51 -18.28 3.99 -15.07
N ILE A 52 -18.03 3.42 -13.90
CA ILE A 52 -16.70 3.16 -13.35
C ILE A 52 -16.40 1.66 -13.41
N ARG A 53 -15.19 1.30 -13.86
CA ARG A 53 -14.66 -0.07 -13.84
C ARG A 53 -13.78 -0.27 -12.61
N GLU A 54 -14.03 -1.32 -11.86
CA GLU A 54 -13.25 -1.67 -10.67
C GLU A 54 -11.75 -1.80 -10.97
N ALA A 55 -11.39 -2.53 -12.04
CA ALA A 55 -10.00 -2.69 -12.45
C ALA A 55 -9.24 -1.35 -12.65
N THR A 56 -9.95 -0.30 -13.08
CA THR A 56 -9.37 1.04 -13.30
C THR A 56 -9.08 1.73 -11.96
N VAL A 57 -10.03 1.69 -11.03
CA VAL A 57 -9.88 2.27 -9.69
C VAL A 57 -8.76 1.57 -8.93
N ASN A 58 -8.76 0.23 -8.94
CA ASN A 58 -7.77 -0.58 -8.24
C ASN A 58 -6.36 -0.27 -8.72
N LEU A 59 -6.16 -0.14 -10.04
CA LEU A 59 -4.87 0.21 -10.62
C LEU A 59 -4.45 1.65 -10.25
N ALA A 60 -5.36 2.60 -10.32
CA ALA A 60 -5.07 4.00 -10.02
C ALA A 60 -4.59 4.18 -8.57
N VAL A 61 -5.28 3.55 -7.61
CA VAL A 61 -4.88 3.60 -6.20
C VAL A 61 -3.58 2.85 -5.97
N ALA A 62 -3.41 1.65 -6.55
CA ALA A 62 -2.20 0.84 -6.39
C ALA A 62 -0.94 1.56 -6.87
N LEU A 63 -1.01 2.28 -8.00
CA LEU A 63 0.10 3.09 -8.51
C LEU A 63 0.47 4.20 -7.51
N LYS A 64 -0.52 4.88 -6.92
CA LYS A 64 -0.30 5.93 -5.92
C LYS A 64 0.30 5.37 -4.62
N VAL A 65 -0.13 4.18 -4.18
CA VAL A 65 0.44 3.48 -3.01
C VAL A 65 1.90 3.11 -3.29
N ARG A 66 2.19 2.49 -4.44
CA ARG A 66 3.56 2.15 -4.86
C ARG A 66 4.49 3.37 -4.78
N ASP A 67 4.09 4.48 -5.39
CA ASP A 67 4.96 5.66 -5.49
C ASP A 67 5.28 6.26 -4.11
N ARG A 68 4.32 6.21 -3.17
CA ARG A 68 4.53 6.66 -1.79
C ARG A 68 5.40 5.70 -0.99
N LEU A 69 5.20 4.39 -1.13
CA LEU A 69 6.01 3.38 -0.45
C LEU A 69 7.45 3.38 -0.97
N ALA A 70 7.67 3.57 -2.26
CA ALA A 70 9.02 3.67 -2.84
C ALA A 70 9.84 4.79 -2.17
N ALA A 71 9.20 5.90 -1.77
CA ALA A 71 9.83 6.99 -1.04
C ALA A 71 10.27 6.59 0.38
N THR A 72 9.75 5.49 0.94
CA THR A 72 10.17 4.92 2.24
C THR A 72 11.33 3.92 2.13
N GLY A 73 11.83 3.66 0.94
CA GLY A 73 12.90 2.70 0.70
C GLY A 73 12.45 1.23 0.60
N ALA A 74 11.16 0.94 0.68
CA ALA A 74 10.62 -0.40 0.46
C ALA A 74 10.79 -0.86 -1.00
N ALA A 75 11.05 -2.15 -1.20
CA ALA A 75 10.94 -2.79 -2.51
C ALA A 75 9.45 -3.08 -2.79
N VAL A 76 8.85 -2.32 -3.72
CA VAL A 76 7.42 -2.43 -4.03
C VAL A 76 7.21 -3.01 -5.42
N ILE A 77 6.47 -4.11 -5.48
CA ILE A 77 6.18 -4.83 -6.72
C ILE A 77 4.67 -4.85 -6.93
N LEU A 78 4.21 -4.41 -8.10
CA LEU A 78 2.82 -4.54 -8.50
C LEU A 78 2.64 -5.80 -9.33
N THR A 79 1.54 -6.53 -9.13
CA THR A 79 1.21 -7.68 -9.98
C THR A 79 0.93 -7.25 -11.41
N ARG A 80 0.35 -6.06 -11.62
CA ARG A 80 0.19 -5.40 -12.93
C ARG A 80 0.37 -3.88 -12.80
N THR A 81 0.83 -3.25 -13.88
CA THR A 81 1.03 -1.80 -13.98
C THR A 81 0.19 -1.16 -15.09
N THR A 82 -0.58 -1.97 -15.81
CA THR A 82 -1.49 -1.57 -16.89
C THR A 82 -2.81 -2.33 -16.77
N ASP A 83 -3.80 -2.01 -17.61
CA ASP A 83 -5.06 -2.74 -17.66
C ASP A 83 -4.89 -4.05 -18.44
N THR A 84 -4.36 -5.06 -17.77
CA THR A 84 -4.12 -6.40 -18.32
C THR A 84 -4.42 -7.47 -17.27
N ASN A 85 -4.77 -8.66 -17.69
CA ASN A 85 -4.71 -9.88 -16.87
C ASN A 85 -3.28 -10.46 -16.89
N LEU A 86 -2.94 -11.29 -15.89
CA LEU A 86 -1.59 -11.81 -15.71
C LEU A 86 -1.38 -13.12 -16.47
N ALA A 87 -2.42 -13.94 -16.54
CA ALA A 87 -2.34 -15.22 -17.24
C ALA A 87 -2.28 -15.04 -18.76
N ALA A 88 -1.74 -16.03 -19.44
CA ALA A 88 -1.65 -16.06 -20.89
C ALA A 88 -3.04 -16.00 -21.55
N PRO A 89 -3.16 -15.50 -22.78
CA PRO A 89 -4.42 -15.51 -23.52
C PRO A 89 -5.04 -16.92 -23.56
N GLY A 90 -6.32 -17.03 -23.19
CA GLY A 90 -7.06 -18.29 -23.13
C GLY A 90 -6.94 -19.07 -21.84
N ALA A 91 -6.11 -18.63 -20.88
CA ALA A 91 -6.04 -19.21 -19.56
C ALA A 91 -7.30 -18.91 -18.72
N SER A 92 -7.55 -19.73 -17.71
CA SER A 92 -8.70 -19.56 -16.82
C SER A 92 -8.53 -18.41 -15.84
N LEU A 93 -9.63 -17.97 -15.20
CA LEU A 93 -9.58 -17.03 -14.07
C LEU A 93 -8.72 -17.57 -12.92
N ALA A 94 -8.76 -18.88 -12.67
CA ALA A 94 -7.95 -19.49 -11.62
C ALA A 94 -6.44 -19.36 -11.92
N ASP A 95 -6.04 -19.49 -13.19
CA ASP A 95 -4.65 -19.28 -13.62
C ASP A 95 -4.23 -17.81 -13.43
N ASP A 96 -5.12 -16.86 -13.73
CA ASP A 96 -4.84 -15.44 -13.51
C ASP A 96 -4.66 -15.11 -12.02
N LEU A 97 -5.54 -15.66 -11.17
CA LEU A 97 -5.46 -15.49 -9.72
C LEU A 97 -4.20 -16.17 -9.14
N GLN A 98 -3.82 -17.35 -9.67
CA GLN A 98 -2.58 -18.01 -9.25
C GLN A 98 -1.34 -17.19 -9.65
N ALA A 99 -1.32 -16.64 -10.86
CA ALA A 99 -0.22 -15.79 -11.30
C ALA A 99 0.04 -14.59 -10.37
N ARG A 100 -1.02 -14.01 -9.77
CA ARG A 100 -0.90 -12.94 -8.77
C ARG A 100 -0.19 -13.42 -7.50
N VAL A 101 -0.55 -14.59 -7.00
CA VAL A 101 0.09 -15.22 -5.83
C VAL A 101 1.56 -15.56 -6.15
N ASP A 102 1.82 -16.05 -7.36
CA ASP A 102 3.17 -16.43 -7.79
C ASP A 102 4.13 -15.23 -7.90
N VAL A 103 3.60 -14.04 -8.22
CA VAL A 103 4.40 -12.78 -8.14
C VAL A 103 4.92 -12.57 -6.72
N ALA A 104 4.08 -12.70 -5.69
CA ALA A 104 4.49 -12.50 -4.31
C ALA A 104 5.49 -13.58 -3.87
N LYS A 105 5.26 -14.84 -4.24
CA LYS A 105 6.16 -15.96 -3.94
C LYS A 105 7.52 -15.78 -4.61
N THR A 106 7.55 -15.42 -5.89
CA THR A 106 8.78 -15.23 -6.67
C THR A 106 9.58 -14.04 -6.17
N ALA A 107 8.91 -12.99 -5.71
CA ALA A 107 9.53 -11.80 -5.15
C ALA A 107 10.11 -12.02 -3.74
N GLY A 108 9.76 -13.12 -3.06
CA GLY A 108 10.09 -13.31 -1.65
C GLY A 108 9.44 -12.23 -0.78
N ALA A 109 8.17 -11.90 -1.06
CA ALA A 109 7.48 -10.79 -0.41
C ALA A 109 7.26 -11.04 1.08
N ASP A 110 7.37 -9.97 1.89
CA ASP A 110 7.03 -9.97 3.32
C ASP A 110 5.51 -9.92 3.52
N ILE A 111 4.81 -9.17 2.66
CA ILE A 111 3.35 -9.06 2.68
C ILE A 111 2.77 -9.00 1.26
N PHE A 112 1.52 -9.47 1.14
CA PHE A 112 0.70 -9.38 -0.07
C PHE A 112 -0.58 -8.60 0.20
N ILE A 113 -0.85 -7.56 -0.60
CA ILE A 113 -2.01 -6.68 -0.46
C ILE A 113 -2.77 -6.64 -1.78
N SER A 114 -4.02 -7.13 -1.80
CA SER A 114 -4.91 -6.99 -2.94
C SER A 114 -5.87 -5.82 -2.74
N LEU A 115 -5.99 -4.94 -3.72
CA LEU A 115 -6.84 -3.76 -3.69
C LEU A 115 -8.02 -3.94 -4.63
N HIS A 116 -9.23 -3.72 -4.10
CA HIS A 116 -10.51 -3.90 -4.76
C HIS A 116 -11.47 -2.74 -4.47
N ALA A 117 -12.50 -2.60 -5.30
CA ALA A 117 -13.65 -1.74 -5.05
C ALA A 117 -14.93 -2.58 -5.18
N ASN A 118 -15.63 -2.70 -4.09
CA ASN A 118 -16.75 -3.61 -3.86
C ASN A 118 -17.99 -3.28 -4.71
N ALA A 119 -18.89 -4.24 -4.79
CA ALA A 119 -20.24 -4.07 -5.32
C ALA A 119 -21.23 -4.94 -4.54
N ASP A 120 -22.42 -4.42 -4.32
CA ASP A 120 -23.50 -5.12 -3.61
C ASP A 120 -24.85 -4.84 -4.32
N GLU A 121 -25.83 -5.75 -4.18
CA GLU A 121 -27.17 -5.50 -4.68
C GLU A 121 -27.85 -4.35 -3.92
N ASN A 122 -27.51 -4.16 -2.65
CA ASN A 122 -27.92 -3.01 -1.87
C ASN A 122 -27.04 -1.80 -2.23
N VAL A 123 -27.58 -0.88 -3.01
CA VAL A 123 -26.90 0.34 -3.45
C VAL A 123 -26.59 1.34 -2.31
N THR A 124 -27.07 1.08 -1.09
CA THR A 124 -26.72 1.87 0.11
C THR A 124 -25.62 1.21 0.93
N ALA A 125 -25.13 0.03 0.52
CA ALA A 125 -23.96 -0.58 1.12
C ALA A 125 -22.75 0.31 0.88
N ALA A 126 -22.01 0.62 1.93
CA ALA A 126 -20.88 1.54 1.91
C ALA A 126 -19.81 1.12 2.90
N GLY A 127 -18.58 1.61 2.70
CA GLY A 127 -17.48 1.52 3.65
C GLY A 127 -16.30 0.72 3.17
N VAL A 128 -15.19 0.96 3.84
CA VAL A 128 -13.92 0.24 3.62
C VAL A 128 -13.92 -1.05 4.44
N ILE A 129 -13.64 -2.18 3.80
CA ILE A 129 -13.64 -3.51 4.42
C ILE A 129 -12.28 -4.16 4.24
N GLY A 130 -11.69 -4.66 5.34
CA GLY A 130 -10.49 -5.50 5.29
C GLY A 130 -10.86 -6.98 5.31
N PHE A 131 -10.28 -7.77 4.40
CA PHE A 131 -10.41 -9.22 4.40
C PHE A 131 -9.07 -9.90 4.65
N PHE A 132 -9.09 -11.00 5.40
CA PHE A 132 -7.92 -11.81 5.72
C PHE A 132 -8.20 -13.30 5.53
N PRO A 133 -7.17 -14.16 5.37
CA PRO A 133 -7.37 -15.59 5.22
C PRO A 133 -7.98 -16.19 6.48
N ALA A 134 -9.03 -17.00 6.36
CA ALA A 134 -9.64 -17.67 7.49
C ALA A 134 -8.63 -18.51 8.29
N GLY A 135 -8.64 -18.37 9.61
CA GLY A 135 -7.72 -19.07 10.51
C GLY A 135 -6.32 -18.48 10.62
N ARG A 136 -6.08 -17.31 10.03
CA ARG A 136 -4.80 -16.56 10.13
C ARG A 136 -5.02 -15.22 10.85
N PRO A 137 -3.95 -14.55 11.34
CA PRO A 137 -4.06 -13.23 11.96
C PRO A 137 -4.72 -12.19 11.04
N ASP A 138 -5.44 -11.23 11.61
CA ASP A 138 -6.15 -10.16 10.90
C ASP A 138 -5.40 -8.82 10.91
N ASP A 139 -4.22 -8.76 11.54
CA ASP A 139 -3.48 -7.52 11.84
C ASP A 139 -3.21 -6.69 10.59
N LEU A 140 -2.76 -7.31 9.49
CA LEU A 140 -2.51 -6.60 8.24
C LEU A 140 -3.81 -6.02 7.67
N ALA A 141 -4.89 -6.80 7.63
CA ALA A 141 -6.18 -6.33 7.11
C ALA A 141 -6.76 -5.19 7.95
N ARG A 142 -6.60 -5.28 9.28
CA ARG A 142 -7.01 -4.25 10.24
C ARG A 142 -6.22 -2.97 10.02
N ALA A 143 -4.89 -3.06 9.97
CA ALA A 143 -4.02 -1.91 9.79
C ALA A 143 -4.31 -1.16 8.48
N LEU A 144 -4.51 -1.90 7.37
CA LEU A 144 -4.85 -1.31 6.06
C LEU A 144 -6.22 -0.62 6.10
N LYS A 145 -7.25 -1.30 6.64
CA LYS A 145 -8.60 -0.77 6.76
C LYS A 145 -8.63 0.48 7.65
N ASP A 146 -7.99 0.43 8.82
CA ASP A 146 -7.95 1.57 9.74
C ASP A 146 -7.22 2.76 9.13
N GLY A 147 -6.10 2.52 8.44
CA GLY A 147 -5.39 3.56 7.71
C GLY A 147 -6.23 4.21 6.61
N ALA A 148 -6.91 3.41 5.78
CA ALA A 148 -7.77 3.90 4.70
C ALA A 148 -8.97 4.70 5.25
N VAL A 149 -9.67 4.19 6.27
CA VAL A 149 -10.78 4.88 6.94
C VAL A 149 -10.32 6.22 7.53
N HIS A 150 -9.20 6.22 8.25
CA HIS A 150 -8.68 7.44 8.85
C HIS A 150 -8.26 8.48 7.79
N GLY A 151 -7.68 8.03 6.68
CA GLY A 151 -7.22 8.91 5.59
C GLY A 151 -8.36 9.58 4.82
N THR A 152 -9.50 8.90 4.68
CA THR A 152 -10.62 9.35 3.83
C THR A 152 -11.86 9.78 4.61
N ALA A 153 -11.93 9.49 5.91
CA ALA A 153 -13.15 9.57 6.71
C ALA A 153 -14.31 8.72 6.16
N ALA A 154 -13.99 7.64 5.42
CA ALA A 154 -14.97 6.68 4.91
C ALA A 154 -15.63 5.90 6.04
N VAL A 155 -16.76 5.28 5.75
CA VAL A 155 -17.43 4.37 6.68
C VAL A 155 -16.53 3.18 6.99
N ASP A 156 -16.40 2.82 8.26
CA ASP A 156 -15.70 1.61 8.70
C ASP A 156 -16.59 0.38 8.50
N GLY A 157 -16.29 -0.42 7.48
CA GLY A 157 -16.96 -1.66 7.17
C GLY A 157 -16.46 -2.87 7.98
N GLY A 158 -15.43 -2.67 8.82
CA GLY A 158 -14.84 -3.71 9.66
C GLY A 158 -13.85 -4.61 8.94
N VAL A 159 -13.40 -5.66 9.66
CA VAL A 159 -12.56 -6.72 9.10
C VAL A 159 -13.23 -8.07 9.27
N ARG A 160 -13.05 -8.97 8.30
CA ARG A 160 -13.66 -10.30 8.35
C ARG A 160 -12.83 -11.35 7.60
N PRO A 161 -12.89 -12.62 8.02
CA PRO A 161 -12.23 -13.69 7.30
C PRO A 161 -12.91 -13.94 5.96
N ALA A 162 -12.12 -14.28 4.94
CA ALA A 162 -12.65 -14.66 3.63
C ALA A 162 -11.85 -15.78 2.98
N ASN A 163 -12.51 -16.52 2.09
CA ASN A 163 -11.91 -17.61 1.33
C ASN A 163 -11.61 -17.17 -0.13
N PHE A 164 -11.15 -15.94 -0.32
CA PHE A 164 -10.73 -15.47 -1.63
C PHE A 164 -9.48 -16.21 -2.11
N TYR A 165 -9.40 -16.47 -3.42
CA TYR A 165 -8.34 -17.28 -4.00
C TYR A 165 -6.95 -16.78 -3.59
N VAL A 166 -6.68 -15.49 -3.79
CA VAL A 166 -5.38 -14.88 -3.50
C VAL A 166 -5.03 -14.90 -2.01
N LEU A 167 -6.02 -14.86 -1.13
CA LEU A 167 -5.80 -14.92 0.32
C LEU A 167 -5.46 -16.35 0.77
N ARG A 168 -6.29 -17.33 0.40
CA ARG A 168 -6.10 -18.73 0.87
C ARG A 168 -4.87 -19.39 0.30
N ASN A 169 -4.39 -18.96 -0.88
CA ASN A 169 -3.20 -19.52 -1.53
C ASN A 169 -1.92 -18.73 -1.23
N SER A 170 -2.01 -17.60 -0.52
CA SER A 170 -0.83 -16.87 -0.04
C SER A 170 -0.21 -17.59 1.16
N GLU A 171 1.10 -17.86 1.10
CA GLU A 171 1.86 -18.47 2.20
C GLU A 171 2.36 -17.43 3.22
N ILE A 172 2.36 -16.14 2.86
CA ILE A 172 2.79 -15.00 3.64
C ILE A 172 1.59 -14.23 4.23
N PRO A 173 1.79 -13.25 5.15
CA PRO A 173 0.73 -12.34 5.57
C PRO A 173 0.06 -11.68 4.36
N ALA A 174 -1.26 -11.83 4.26
CA ALA A 174 -2.02 -11.37 3.11
C ALA A 174 -3.31 -10.70 3.55
N ALA A 175 -3.69 -9.62 2.86
CA ALA A 175 -4.96 -8.93 3.04
C ALA A 175 -5.55 -8.49 1.71
N LEU A 176 -6.88 -8.42 1.65
CA LEU A 176 -7.62 -7.79 0.56
C LEU A 176 -8.41 -6.63 1.15
N LEU A 177 -8.26 -5.46 0.55
CA LEU A 177 -8.95 -4.24 0.96
C LEU A 177 -9.99 -3.86 -0.09
N GLU A 178 -11.26 -3.88 0.31
CA GLU A 178 -12.34 -3.23 -0.44
C GLU A 178 -12.38 -1.76 -0.05
N MET A 179 -12.07 -0.89 -0.99
CA MET A 179 -11.84 0.53 -0.74
C MET A 179 -13.13 1.38 -0.70
N GLY A 180 -14.28 0.76 -0.91
CA GLY A 180 -15.61 1.33 -0.98
C GLY A 180 -16.44 0.61 -2.04
N PHE A 181 -17.71 0.99 -2.22
CA PHE A 181 -18.67 0.29 -3.08
C PHE A 181 -18.95 1.09 -4.37
N LEU A 182 -18.71 0.48 -5.54
CA LEU A 182 -19.05 1.07 -6.83
C LEU A 182 -20.56 1.15 -7.08
N THR A 183 -21.35 0.35 -6.37
CA THR A 183 -22.82 0.39 -6.42
C THR A 183 -23.41 1.54 -5.60
N CYS A 184 -22.69 2.08 -4.60
CA CYS A 184 -23.06 3.29 -3.87
C CYS A 184 -22.65 4.53 -4.70
N PRO A 185 -23.59 5.36 -5.19
CA PRO A 185 -23.25 6.48 -6.05
C PRO A 185 -22.27 7.48 -5.42
N GLU A 186 -22.40 7.72 -4.12
CA GLU A 186 -21.53 8.63 -3.39
C GLU A 186 -20.10 8.10 -3.29
N GLU A 187 -19.92 6.82 -2.96
CA GLU A 187 -18.59 6.20 -2.91
C GLU A 187 -17.99 6.02 -4.30
N ALA A 188 -18.80 5.67 -5.29
CA ALA A 188 -18.36 5.57 -6.68
C ALA A 188 -17.82 6.92 -7.19
N ALA A 189 -18.50 8.02 -6.88
CA ALA A 189 -18.03 9.36 -7.19
C ALA A 189 -16.68 9.64 -6.50
N CYS A 190 -16.57 9.40 -5.20
CA CYS A 190 -15.32 9.55 -4.45
C CYS A 190 -14.18 8.70 -5.03
N LEU A 191 -14.43 7.42 -5.29
CA LEU A 191 -13.44 6.48 -5.83
C LEU A 191 -12.92 6.86 -7.23
N SER A 192 -13.68 7.66 -7.98
CA SER A 192 -13.26 8.20 -9.28
C SER A 192 -12.41 9.47 -9.18
N GLU A 193 -12.41 10.15 -8.03
CA GLU A 193 -11.72 11.43 -7.82
C GLU A 193 -10.26 11.24 -7.44
N ASP A 194 -9.36 11.93 -8.14
CA ASP A 194 -7.91 11.83 -7.90
C ASP A 194 -7.54 12.21 -6.45
N THR A 195 -8.18 13.22 -5.89
CA THR A 195 -7.95 13.65 -4.50
C THR A 195 -8.28 12.56 -3.50
N TYR A 196 -9.44 11.90 -3.66
CA TYR A 196 -9.85 10.80 -2.77
C TYR A 196 -8.93 9.58 -2.91
N GLN A 197 -8.55 9.20 -4.14
CA GLN A 197 -7.57 8.14 -4.38
C GLN A 197 -6.22 8.44 -3.74
N ASN A 198 -5.78 9.71 -3.71
CA ASN A 198 -4.57 10.13 -3.03
C ASN A 198 -4.69 9.98 -1.51
N GLN A 199 -5.84 10.30 -0.92
CA GLN A 199 -6.12 10.12 0.50
C GLN A 199 -6.16 8.63 0.88
N LEU A 200 -6.82 7.79 0.08
CA LEU A 200 -6.79 6.33 0.22
C LEU A 200 -5.35 5.80 0.22
N ALA A 201 -4.58 6.18 -0.79
CA ALA A 201 -3.20 5.72 -0.92
C ALA A 201 -2.34 6.14 0.28
N GLU A 202 -2.48 7.36 0.77
CA GLU A 202 -1.78 7.82 1.97
C GLU A 202 -2.20 7.02 3.21
N GLY A 203 -3.50 6.78 3.38
CA GLY A 203 -4.03 5.98 4.47
C GLY A 203 -3.53 4.54 4.44
N ILE A 204 -3.56 3.90 3.26
CA ILE A 204 -3.05 2.53 3.06
C ILE A 204 -1.56 2.46 3.42
N VAL A 205 -0.75 3.43 2.98
CA VAL A 205 0.69 3.49 3.32
C VAL A 205 0.91 3.62 4.82
N LYS A 206 0.14 4.46 5.51
CA LYS A 206 0.19 4.57 6.98
C LYS A 206 -0.17 3.23 7.64
N GLY A 207 -1.19 2.53 7.15
CA GLY A 207 -1.55 1.21 7.61
C GLY A 207 -0.41 0.19 7.46
N ILE A 208 0.27 0.19 6.31
CA ILE A 208 1.44 -0.69 6.08
C ILE A 208 2.57 -0.37 7.07
N ILE A 209 2.87 0.92 7.27
CA ILE A 209 3.89 1.35 8.23
C ILE A 209 3.52 0.90 9.64
N THR A 210 2.27 1.10 10.07
CA THR A 210 1.80 0.65 11.39
C THR A 210 1.93 -0.87 11.54
N TYR A 211 1.55 -1.63 10.52
CA TYR A 211 1.71 -3.10 10.54
C TYR A 211 3.16 -3.50 10.81
N PHE A 212 4.14 -2.93 10.11
CA PHE A 212 5.55 -3.28 10.30
C PHE A 212 6.17 -2.67 11.58
N GLN A 213 5.53 -1.69 12.21
CA GLN A 213 5.95 -1.21 13.54
C GLN A 213 5.60 -2.18 14.66
N ASP A 214 4.54 -2.96 14.45
CA ASP A 214 4.01 -3.88 15.45
C ASP A 214 4.54 -5.33 15.25
N HIS A 215 5.28 -5.59 14.13
CA HIS A 215 5.82 -6.90 13.73
C HIS A 215 7.28 -6.84 13.29
#